data_7d7fdb2967762938cbaf0c0385ea265d
#
_entry.id   7d7fdb2967762938cbaf0c0385ea265d
#
_cell.length_a   1.000
_cell.length_b   1.000
_cell.length_c   1.000
_cell.angle_alpha   90.00
_cell.angle_beta   90.00
_cell.angle_gamma   90.00
#
_symmetry.space_group_name_H-M   'P 1'
#
loop_
_entity.id
_entity.type
_entity.pdbx_description
1 polymer ?
#
loop_
_entity_poly.entity_id
_entity_poly.type
_entity_poly.pdbx_seq_one_letter_code
_entity_poly.pdbx_strand_id
1 'polypeptide(L)'
;PNVERVFLMDGDAIVMRTEQLLQILEKLYAAFPKLQKVTTYAGPRSTLSKTPEELRALREAGLTRAYLGVESGSDAVLQAIQKGCTAAEMLQAGQNLVAAGIDLWAIVILGLTGQGGDWEEHVLSTAGIINKMKPRHLSAMTFAPAAGTPLGEDVLAGRFQVCTPDQILEECHLLLEHLDVDPLHFTSNHASNYLPLKGGLP
;
A
#
# COMPACT_ATOMS: atom_id res chain seq x y z
N PRO A 1 4.23 19.62 -24.09
CA PRO A 1 4.82 19.52 -22.75
C PRO A 1 5.60 18.21 -22.64
N ASN A 2 6.74 18.23 -21.95
CA ASN A 2 7.57 17.05 -21.76
C ASN A 2 7.10 16.27 -20.51
N VAL A 3 5.91 15.65 -20.57
CA VAL A 3 5.31 14.86 -19.49
C VAL A 3 5.61 13.41 -19.75
N GLU A 4 6.36 12.78 -18.82
CA GLU A 4 6.75 11.37 -18.90
C GLU A 4 6.01 10.49 -17.88
N ARG A 5 5.43 11.10 -16.84
CA ARG A 5 4.73 10.40 -15.77
C ARG A 5 3.49 11.17 -15.36
N VAL A 6 2.40 10.45 -15.13
CA VAL A 6 1.14 10.98 -14.61
C VAL A 6 0.73 10.13 -13.42
N PHE A 7 0.27 10.79 -12.36
CA PHE A 7 -0.33 10.14 -11.19
C PHE A 7 -1.82 10.52 -11.14
N LEU A 8 -2.70 9.52 -11.18
CA LEU A 8 -4.13 9.71 -10.95
C LEU A 8 -4.36 9.77 -9.44
N MET A 9 -4.71 10.96 -8.96
CA MET A 9 -4.84 11.27 -7.54
C MET A 9 -6.26 10.99 -7.00
N ASP A 10 -6.60 11.60 -5.88
CA ASP A 10 -7.87 11.53 -5.11
C ASP A 10 -8.11 10.19 -4.39
N GLY A 11 -7.03 9.64 -3.82
CA GLY A 11 -7.09 8.55 -2.85
C GLY A 11 -7.33 7.16 -3.44
N ASP A 12 -8.24 7.00 -4.40
CA ASP A 12 -8.56 5.70 -4.98
C ASP A 12 -9.24 5.85 -6.36
N ALA A 13 -8.45 6.12 -7.40
CA ALA A 13 -9.01 6.28 -8.74
C ALA A 13 -9.54 4.96 -9.35
N ILE A 14 -9.14 3.80 -8.83
CA ILE A 14 -9.65 2.49 -9.27
C ILE A 14 -11.16 2.34 -9.02
N VAL A 15 -11.74 3.12 -8.10
CA VAL A 15 -13.18 3.13 -7.84
C VAL A 15 -14.02 3.54 -9.07
N MET A 16 -13.43 4.29 -10.00
CA MET A 16 -14.10 4.72 -11.22
C MET A 16 -14.48 3.50 -12.09
N ARG A 17 -15.54 3.66 -12.90
CA ARG A 17 -15.91 2.64 -13.88
C ARG A 17 -14.77 2.43 -14.87
N THR A 18 -14.56 1.19 -15.26
CA THR A 18 -13.44 0.79 -16.14
C THR A 18 -13.44 1.56 -17.46
N GLU A 19 -14.61 1.77 -18.08
CA GLU A 19 -14.72 2.51 -19.33
C GLU A 19 -14.25 3.97 -19.19
N GLN A 20 -14.53 4.60 -18.05
CA GLN A 20 -14.08 5.96 -17.78
C GLN A 20 -12.56 6.03 -17.60
N LEU A 21 -11.98 5.08 -16.87
CA LEU A 21 -10.52 4.99 -16.71
C LEU A 21 -9.83 4.74 -18.06
N LEU A 22 -10.37 3.86 -18.90
CA LEU A 22 -9.85 3.61 -20.25
C LEU A 22 -9.86 4.87 -21.10
N GLN A 23 -10.94 5.64 -21.08
CA GLN A 23 -11.03 6.93 -21.80
C GLN A 23 -10.02 7.96 -21.27
N ILE A 24 -9.78 8.00 -19.94
CA ILE A 24 -8.78 8.89 -19.35
C ILE A 24 -7.39 8.49 -19.82
N LEU A 25 -7.05 7.21 -19.77
CA LEU A 25 -5.75 6.69 -20.20
C LEU A 25 -5.51 7.01 -21.69
N GLU A 26 -6.48 6.74 -22.57
CA GLU A 26 -6.40 7.07 -23.99
C GLU A 26 -6.10 8.55 -24.21
N LYS A 27 -6.85 9.45 -23.55
CA LYS A 27 -6.64 10.90 -23.64
C LYS A 27 -5.28 11.34 -23.13
N LEU A 28 -4.79 10.75 -22.05
CA LEU A 28 -3.47 11.07 -21.49
C LEU A 28 -2.34 10.69 -22.45
N TYR A 29 -2.37 9.48 -23.01
CA TYR A 29 -1.36 9.06 -23.99
C TYR A 29 -1.44 9.82 -25.32
N ALA A 30 -2.63 10.22 -25.75
CA ALA A 30 -2.80 11.08 -26.92
C ALA A 30 -2.27 12.52 -26.68
N ALA A 31 -2.51 13.07 -25.48
CA ALA A 31 -2.10 14.44 -25.14
C ALA A 31 -0.59 14.55 -24.83
N PHE A 32 0.03 13.48 -24.34
CA PHE A 32 1.43 13.46 -23.91
C PHE A 32 2.23 12.36 -24.62
N PRO A 33 2.78 12.63 -25.83
CA PRO A 33 3.47 11.60 -26.62
C PRO A 33 4.72 10.97 -25.97
N LYS A 34 5.27 11.60 -24.91
CA LYS A 34 6.40 11.08 -24.14
C LYS A 34 5.98 10.39 -22.83
N LEU A 35 4.68 10.23 -22.61
CA LEU A 35 4.18 9.58 -21.41
C LEU A 35 4.58 8.10 -21.38
N GLN A 36 5.28 7.71 -20.33
CA GLN A 36 5.79 6.36 -20.12
C GLN A 36 5.05 5.63 -19.00
N LYS A 37 4.54 6.37 -18.02
CA LYS A 37 3.94 5.78 -16.82
C LYS A 37 2.69 6.55 -16.40
N VAL A 38 1.60 5.82 -16.22
CA VAL A 38 0.44 6.26 -15.47
C VAL A 38 0.30 5.39 -14.24
N THR A 39 0.22 6.03 -13.09
CA THR A 39 0.16 5.37 -11.78
C THR A 39 -1.04 5.88 -10.99
N THR A 40 -1.51 5.10 -10.00
CA THR A 40 -2.68 5.47 -9.19
C THR A 40 -2.60 4.86 -7.80
N TYR A 41 -3.38 5.42 -6.87
CA TYR A 41 -3.75 4.68 -5.66
C TYR A 41 -4.84 3.66 -5.98
N ALA A 42 -4.85 2.56 -5.23
CA ALA A 42 -5.83 1.49 -5.32
C ALA A 42 -6.30 1.09 -3.91
N GLY A 43 -7.60 1.07 -3.71
CA GLY A 43 -8.20 0.50 -2.52
C GLY A 43 -8.50 -0.99 -2.70
N PRO A 44 -8.54 -1.80 -1.61
CA PRO A 44 -8.86 -3.22 -1.72
C PRO A 44 -10.27 -3.45 -2.27
N ARG A 45 -11.28 -2.74 -1.78
CA ARG A 45 -12.67 -2.88 -2.23
C ARG A 45 -12.88 -2.51 -3.69
N SER A 46 -12.33 -1.38 -4.12
CA SER A 46 -12.40 -0.93 -5.51
C SER A 46 -11.68 -1.87 -6.45
N THR A 47 -10.52 -2.40 -6.04
CA THR A 47 -9.79 -3.41 -6.81
C THR A 47 -10.59 -4.72 -6.94
N LEU A 48 -11.18 -5.20 -5.84
CA LEU A 48 -12.00 -6.42 -5.83
C LEU A 48 -13.32 -6.27 -6.60
N SER A 49 -13.81 -5.04 -6.81
CA SER A 49 -14.99 -4.79 -7.64
C SER A 49 -14.71 -4.90 -9.14
N LYS A 50 -13.44 -4.96 -9.56
CA LYS A 50 -13.02 -5.15 -10.94
C LYS A 50 -12.84 -6.62 -11.26
N THR A 51 -13.27 -7.02 -12.47
CA THR A 51 -12.95 -8.35 -12.97
C THR A 51 -11.45 -8.45 -13.36
N PRO A 52 -10.88 -9.66 -13.45
CA PRO A 52 -9.54 -9.85 -13.97
C PRO A 52 -9.34 -9.27 -15.38
N GLU A 53 -10.37 -9.35 -16.23
CA GLU A 53 -10.37 -8.80 -17.60
C GLU A 53 -10.30 -7.27 -17.57
N GLU A 54 -11.06 -6.62 -16.70
CA GLU A 54 -11.03 -5.17 -16.52
C GLU A 54 -9.66 -4.67 -16.06
N LEU A 55 -9.05 -5.34 -15.07
CA LEU A 55 -7.71 -4.98 -14.61
C LEU A 55 -6.65 -5.16 -15.71
N ARG A 56 -6.74 -6.25 -16.50
CA ARG A 56 -5.85 -6.44 -17.66
C ARG A 56 -6.06 -5.36 -18.71
N ALA A 57 -7.30 -5.01 -19.04
CA ALA A 57 -7.60 -3.93 -19.98
C ALA A 57 -7.02 -2.57 -19.52
N LEU A 58 -7.11 -2.25 -18.24
CA LEU A 58 -6.49 -1.06 -17.66
C LEU A 58 -4.94 -1.11 -17.80
N ARG A 59 -4.35 -2.28 -17.56
CA ARG A 59 -2.90 -2.47 -17.75
C ARG A 59 -2.49 -2.28 -19.20
N GLU A 60 -3.20 -2.86 -20.15
CA GLU A 60 -2.96 -2.75 -21.59
C GLU A 60 -3.15 -1.31 -22.09
N ALA A 61 -4.12 -0.59 -21.55
CA ALA A 61 -4.34 0.83 -21.84
C ALA A 61 -3.27 1.76 -21.23
N GLY A 62 -2.32 1.22 -20.45
CA GLY A 62 -1.17 1.97 -19.94
C GLY A 62 -1.21 2.32 -18.46
N LEU A 63 -2.12 1.78 -17.65
CA LEU A 63 -2.00 1.85 -16.20
C LEU A 63 -0.84 0.95 -15.75
N THR A 64 0.28 1.56 -15.41
CA THR A 64 1.54 0.83 -15.20
C THR A 64 1.74 0.39 -13.77
N ARG A 65 1.25 1.16 -12.77
CA ARG A 65 1.49 0.89 -11.36
C ARG A 65 0.29 1.28 -10.50
N ALA A 66 0.04 0.47 -9.48
CA ALA A 66 -0.90 0.77 -8.41
C ALA A 66 -0.20 0.80 -7.04
N TYR A 67 -0.53 1.80 -6.23
CA TYR A 67 -0.11 1.90 -4.84
C TYR A 67 -1.25 1.42 -3.96
N LEU A 68 -1.04 0.32 -3.24
CA LEU A 68 -2.01 -0.31 -2.36
C LEU A 68 -1.60 -0.09 -0.90
N GLY A 69 -2.39 0.65 -0.16
CA GLY A 69 -2.24 0.79 1.29
C GLY A 69 -2.69 -0.50 1.97
N VAL A 70 -1.76 -1.39 2.24
CA VAL A 70 -1.99 -2.65 2.97
C VAL A 70 -2.19 -2.36 4.45
N GLU A 71 -1.38 -1.47 4.99
CA GLU A 71 -1.24 -1.00 6.36
C GLU A 71 -0.84 -2.11 7.32
N SER A 72 -1.60 -3.22 7.39
CA SER A 72 -1.38 -4.38 8.25
C SER A 72 -1.86 -5.67 7.59
N GLY A 73 -1.30 -6.80 8.04
CA GLY A 73 -1.81 -8.15 7.75
C GLY A 73 -2.67 -8.72 8.88
N SER A 74 -2.82 -8.00 9.99
CA SER A 74 -3.63 -8.38 11.14
C SER A 74 -5.07 -7.90 10.98
N ASP A 75 -6.04 -8.80 11.02
CA ASP A 75 -7.47 -8.43 11.00
C ASP A 75 -7.86 -7.58 12.20
N ALA A 76 -7.25 -7.81 13.38
CA ALA A 76 -7.49 -7.02 14.58
C ALA A 76 -7.04 -5.57 14.39
N VAL A 77 -5.85 -5.37 13.81
CA VAL A 77 -5.31 -4.04 13.51
C VAL A 77 -6.15 -3.35 12.42
N LEU A 78 -6.47 -4.06 11.33
CA LEU A 78 -7.30 -3.53 10.24
C LEU A 78 -8.68 -3.08 10.74
N GLN A 79 -9.27 -3.82 11.67
CA GLN A 79 -10.52 -3.46 12.32
C GLN A 79 -10.35 -2.23 13.21
N ALA A 80 -9.31 -2.18 14.03
CA ALA A 80 -9.04 -1.06 14.95
C ALA A 80 -8.86 0.27 14.20
N ILE A 81 -8.14 0.26 13.06
CA ILE A 81 -7.95 1.44 12.21
C ILE A 81 -9.11 1.70 11.23
N GLN A 82 -10.16 0.89 11.29
CA GLN A 82 -11.35 0.99 10.41
C GLN A 82 -10.99 0.94 8.92
N LYS A 83 -10.03 0.08 8.54
CA LYS A 83 -9.59 -0.08 7.14
C LYS A 83 -10.73 -0.53 6.21
N GLY A 84 -11.72 -1.19 6.78
CA GLY A 84 -12.94 -1.60 6.08
C GLY A 84 -12.77 -2.82 5.17
N CYS A 85 -11.71 -3.59 5.35
CA CYS A 85 -11.48 -4.87 4.69
C CYS A 85 -10.72 -5.81 5.64
N THR A 86 -10.75 -7.10 5.34
CA THR A 86 -9.96 -8.13 5.99
C THR A 86 -8.58 -8.29 5.35
N ALA A 87 -7.65 -8.94 6.05
CA ALA A 87 -6.33 -9.32 5.51
C ALA A 87 -6.46 -10.22 4.28
N ALA A 88 -7.45 -11.12 4.26
CA ALA A 88 -7.72 -11.98 3.11
C ALA A 88 -8.19 -11.18 1.88
N GLU A 89 -9.08 -10.21 2.06
CA GLU A 89 -9.51 -9.31 0.98
C GLU A 89 -8.36 -8.44 0.48
N MET A 90 -7.52 -7.94 1.39
CA MET A 90 -6.33 -7.17 1.06
C MET A 90 -5.35 -7.99 0.21
N LEU A 91 -5.07 -9.23 0.64
CA LEU A 91 -4.23 -10.17 -0.10
C LEU A 91 -4.79 -10.42 -1.51
N GLN A 92 -6.09 -10.72 -1.62
CA GLN A 92 -6.73 -10.99 -2.91
C GLN A 92 -6.66 -9.78 -3.84
N ALA A 93 -6.89 -8.57 -3.32
CA ALA A 93 -6.78 -7.34 -4.11
C ALA A 93 -5.36 -7.16 -4.68
N GLY A 94 -4.33 -7.34 -3.85
CA GLY A 94 -2.94 -7.26 -4.29
C GLY A 94 -2.59 -8.33 -5.33
N GLN A 95 -3.04 -9.56 -5.12
CA GLN A 95 -2.84 -10.67 -6.07
C GLN A 95 -3.53 -10.40 -7.42
N ASN A 96 -4.73 -9.82 -7.41
CA ASN A 96 -5.44 -9.45 -8.64
C ASN A 96 -4.68 -8.40 -9.46
N LEU A 97 -4.08 -7.38 -8.80
CA LEU A 97 -3.24 -6.38 -9.45
C LEU A 97 -1.99 -7.01 -10.07
N VAL A 98 -1.29 -7.86 -9.32
CA VAL A 98 -0.09 -8.57 -9.79
C VAL A 98 -0.43 -9.49 -10.97
N ALA A 99 -1.52 -10.27 -10.88
CA ALA A 99 -1.97 -11.17 -11.93
C ALA A 99 -2.39 -10.44 -13.23
N ALA A 100 -2.87 -9.21 -13.11
CA ALA A 100 -3.16 -8.35 -14.25
C ALA A 100 -1.91 -7.72 -14.89
N GLY A 101 -0.71 -7.92 -14.30
CA GLY A 101 0.55 -7.33 -14.77
C GLY A 101 0.72 -5.85 -14.39
N ILE A 102 -0.11 -5.34 -13.47
CA ILE A 102 0.05 -4.00 -12.90
C ILE A 102 1.15 -4.07 -11.84
N ASP A 103 2.16 -3.21 -11.96
CA ASP A 103 3.26 -3.14 -10.99
C ASP A 103 2.72 -2.70 -9.62
N LEU A 104 2.76 -3.61 -8.64
CA LEU A 104 2.21 -3.36 -7.32
C LEU A 104 3.27 -2.74 -6.40
N TRP A 105 2.93 -1.59 -5.82
CA TRP A 105 3.64 -0.97 -4.71
C TRP A 105 2.79 -1.10 -3.45
N ALA A 106 3.15 -2.03 -2.57
CA ALA A 106 2.49 -2.20 -1.29
C ALA A 106 3.03 -1.19 -0.26
N ILE A 107 2.16 -0.67 0.59
CA ILE A 107 2.51 0.24 1.67
C ILE A 107 2.01 -0.37 2.97
N VAL A 108 2.88 -0.46 3.98
CA VAL A 108 2.57 -0.94 5.33
C VAL A 108 2.90 0.14 6.36
N ILE A 109 2.25 0.10 7.52
CA ILE A 109 2.47 1.09 8.57
C ILE A 109 2.92 0.38 9.84
N LEU A 110 4.10 0.76 10.34
CA LEU A 110 4.66 0.31 11.61
C LEU A 110 4.07 1.14 12.75
N GLY A 111 3.94 0.54 13.93
CA GLY A 111 3.47 1.22 15.13
C GLY A 111 1.95 1.35 15.26
N LEU A 112 1.17 0.64 14.43
CA LEU A 112 -0.31 0.69 14.48
C LEU A 112 -0.91 0.06 15.73
N THR A 113 -0.16 -0.76 16.46
CA THR A 113 -0.62 -1.39 17.71
C THR A 113 -0.33 -0.53 18.95
N GLY A 114 0.54 0.48 18.81
CA GLY A 114 1.03 1.26 19.96
C GLY A 114 1.90 0.44 20.91
N GLN A 115 2.34 1.07 22.01
CA GLN A 115 3.27 0.45 22.98
C GLN A 115 2.72 -0.77 23.71
N GLY A 116 1.39 -0.89 23.85
CA GLY A 116 0.74 -1.95 24.62
C GLY A 116 0.09 -3.04 23.78
N GLY A 117 0.19 -2.96 22.45
CA GLY A 117 -0.47 -3.90 21.53
C GLY A 117 0.42 -5.09 21.15
N ASP A 118 -0.19 -6.05 20.47
CA ASP A 118 0.50 -7.23 19.93
C ASP A 118 1.19 -6.87 18.60
N TRP A 119 2.33 -6.20 18.71
CA TRP A 119 3.09 -5.72 17.57
C TRP A 119 3.76 -6.88 16.80
N GLU A 120 4.17 -7.96 17.47
CA GLU A 120 4.77 -9.12 16.82
C GLU A 120 3.75 -9.80 15.88
N GLU A 121 2.51 -10.02 16.37
CA GLU A 121 1.42 -10.56 15.54
C GLU A 121 1.15 -9.66 14.33
N HIS A 122 1.06 -8.34 14.55
CA HIS A 122 0.88 -7.36 13.47
C HIS A 122 1.96 -7.48 12.39
N VAL A 123 3.23 -7.54 12.79
CA VAL A 123 4.36 -7.60 11.86
C VAL A 123 4.42 -8.94 11.13
N LEU A 124 4.31 -10.06 11.86
CA LEU A 124 4.37 -11.41 11.27
C LEU A 124 3.21 -11.67 10.31
N SER A 125 1.99 -11.26 10.67
CA SER A 125 0.82 -11.34 9.79
C SER A 125 1.01 -10.46 8.55
N THR A 126 1.60 -9.27 8.71
CA THR A 126 1.91 -8.36 7.59
C THR A 126 2.95 -8.98 6.65
N ALA A 127 4.07 -9.49 7.16
CA ALA A 127 5.04 -10.22 6.34
C ALA A 127 4.39 -11.40 5.61
N GLY A 128 3.52 -12.14 6.30
CA GLY A 128 2.82 -13.29 5.74
C GLY A 128 1.93 -12.96 4.53
N ILE A 129 1.18 -11.84 4.56
CA ILE A 129 0.40 -11.44 3.38
C ILE A 129 1.26 -10.83 2.28
N ILE A 130 2.32 -10.08 2.60
CA ILE A 130 3.26 -9.53 1.61
C ILE A 130 3.97 -10.67 0.86
N ASN A 131 4.42 -11.72 1.55
CA ASN A 131 5.04 -12.88 0.94
C ASN A 131 4.12 -13.63 -0.02
N LYS A 132 2.82 -13.71 0.28
CA LYS A 132 1.80 -14.30 -0.60
C LYS A 132 1.37 -13.38 -1.75
N MET A 133 1.39 -12.08 -1.52
CA MET A 133 0.99 -11.04 -2.49
C MET A 133 2.07 -10.83 -3.56
N LYS A 134 3.35 -10.95 -3.17
CA LYS A 134 4.54 -10.81 -4.03
C LYS A 134 4.60 -9.47 -4.78
N PRO A 135 4.52 -8.33 -4.09
CA PRO A 135 4.68 -7.03 -4.75
C PRO A 135 6.15 -6.85 -5.17
N ARG A 136 6.41 -6.06 -6.22
CA ARG A 136 7.78 -5.66 -6.59
C ARG A 136 8.34 -4.56 -5.69
N HIS A 137 7.48 -3.80 -5.06
CA HIS A 137 7.86 -2.69 -4.19
C HIS A 137 7.08 -2.74 -2.88
N LEU A 138 7.79 -2.54 -1.79
CA LEU A 138 7.23 -2.41 -0.44
C LEU A 138 7.76 -1.15 0.22
N SER A 139 6.86 -0.31 0.71
CA SER A 139 7.22 0.80 1.58
C SER A 139 6.71 0.56 2.98
N ALA A 140 7.58 0.69 3.98
CA ALA A 140 7.18 0.81 5.37
C ALA A 140 7.14 2.30 5.76
N MET A 141 6.06 2.70 6.42
CA MET A 141 5.88 4.03 6.99
C MET A 141 5.67 3.88 8.50
N THR A 142 6.06 4.88 9.27
CA THR A 142 5.74 4.93 10.70
C THR A 142 4.39 5.61 10.91
N PHE A 143 3.56 5.06 11.78
CA PHE A 143 2.30 5.67 12.19
C PHE A 143 2.54 7.09 12.73
N ALA A 144 1.86 8.05 12.12
CA ALA A 144 1.83 9.43 12.57
C ALA A 144 0.37 9.81 12.87
N PRO A 145 0.02 10.12 14.13
CA PRO A 145 -1.34 10.45 14.50
C PRO A 145 -1.79 11.74 13.80
N ALA A 146 -2.97 11.69 13.18
CA ALA A 146 -3.58 12.85 12.54
C ALA A 146 -4.74 13.38 13.38
N ALA A 147 -4.75 14.67 13.66
CA ALA A 147 -5.85 15.33 14.37
C ALA A 147 -7.18 15.13 13.62
N GLY A 148 -8.26 14.93 14.36
CA GLY A 148 -9.59 14.71 13.80
C GLY A 148 -9.85 13.29 13.30
N THR A 149 -8.89 12.37 13.46
CA THR A 149 -9.13 10.93 13.24
C THR A 149 -9.38 10.22 14.57
N PRO A 150 -10.18 9.11 14.60
CA PRO A 150 -10.44 8.39 15.85
C PRO A 150 -9.17 8.03 16.61
N LEU A 151 -8.17 7.45 15.92
CA LEU A 151 -6.91 7.06 16.54
C LEU A 151 -6.06 8.28 16.96
N GLY A 152 -6.12 9.39 16.21
CA GLY A 152 -5.49 10.66 16.61
C GLY A 152 -6.10 11.23 17.89
N GLU A 153 -7.42 11.16 18.05
CA GLU A 153 -8.12 11.58 19.28
C GLU A 153 -7.79 10.66 20.45
N ASP A 154 -7.60 9.36 20.23
CA ASP A 154 -7.15 8.43 21.27
C ASP A 154 -5.72 8.74 21.74
N VAL A 155 -4.83 9.13 20.83
CA VAL A 155 -3.49 9.62 21.20
C VAL A 155 -3.58 10.88 22.05
N LEU A 156 -4.37 11.88 21.63
CA LEU A 156 -4.55 13.12 22.37
C LEU A 156 -5.16 12.90 23.77
N ALA A 157 -6.05 11.92 23.88
CA ALA A 157 -6.69 11.56 25.15
C ALA A 157 -5.84 10.61 26.03
N GLY A 158 -4.64 10.19 25.57
CA GLY A 158 -3.75 9.28 26.28
C GLY A 158 -4.24 7.82 26.32
N ARG A 159 -5.26 7.47 25.51
CA ARG A 159 -5.76 6.08 25.39
C ARG A 159 -4.91 5.23 24.46
N PHE A 160 -4.20 5.85 23.52
CA PHE A 160 -3.24 5.18 22.64
C PHE A 160 -1.87 5.82 22.83
N GLN A 161 -0.87 5.01 23.17
CA GLN A 161 0.51 5.43 23.29
C GLN A 161 1.27 5.05 22.02
N VAL A 162 1.75 6.04 21.27
CA VAL A 162 2.57 5.81 20.07
C VAL A 162 3.86 5.10 20.43
N CYS A 163 4.32 4.23 19.54
CA CYS A 163 5.58 3.51 19.71
C CYS A 163 6.78 4.46 19.80
N THR A 164 7.77 4.08 20.57
CA THR A 164 9.08 4.76 20.59
C THR A 164 9.85 4.51 19.29
N PRO A 165 10.87 5.33 18.97
CA PRO A 165 11.73 5.06 17.82
C PRO A 165 12.35 3.66 17.83
N ASP A 166 12.79 3.17 19.00
CA ASP A 166 13.40 1.84 19.13
C ASP A 166 12.40 0.74 18.81
N GLN A 167 11.16 0.83 19.32
CA GLN A 167 10.09 -0.12 19.00
C GLN A 167 9.77 -0.14 17.50
N ILE A 168 9.73 1.03 16.83
CA ILE A 168 9.53 1.09 15.37
C ILE A 168 10.68 0.42 14.62
N LEU A 169 11.91 0.55 15.10
CA LEU A 169 13.07 -0.13 14.49
C LEU A 169 13.02 -1.64 14.72
N GLU A 170 12.55 -2.10 15.88
CA GLU A 170 12.32 -3.52 16.17
C GLU A 170 11.24 -4.10 15.24
N GLU A 171 10.10 -3.41 15.07
CA GLU A 171 9.06 -3.82 14.12
C GLU A 171 9.60 -3.88 12.67
N CYS A 172 10.38 -2.88 12.27
CA CYS A 172 10.98 -2.85 10.93
C CYS A 172 11.98 -3.99 10.73
N HIS A 173 12.78 -4.29 11.74
CA HIS A 173 13.74 -5.40 11.72
C HIS A 173 13.02 -6.73 11.58
N LEU A 174 12.04 -7.00 12.44
CA LEU A 174 11.24 -8.23 12.40
C LEU A 174 10.52 -8.40 11.05
N LEU A 175 9.97 -7.31 10.50
CA LEU A 175 9.35 -7.32 9.17
C LEU A 175 10.36 -7.78 8.11
N LEU A 176 11.54 -7.16 8.06
CA LEU A 176 12.58 -7.48 7.07
C LEU A 176 13.09 -8.92 7.18
N GLU A 177 13.23 -9.45 8.41
CA GLU A 177 13.66 -10.83 8.65
C GLU A 177 12.65 -11.87 8.12
N HIS A 178 11.35 -11.51 8.07
CA HIS A 178 10.29 -12.43 7.67
C HIS A 178 9.77 -12.20 6.25
N LEU A 179 10.38 -11.27 5.49
CA LEU A 179 10.07 -11.10 4.07
C LEU A 179 10.79 -12.14 3.23
N ASP A 180 10.00 -12.85 2.39
CA ASP A 180 10.46 -13.87 1.43
C ASP A 180 9.84 -13.56 0.06
N VAL A 181 10.27 -12.46 -0.54
CA VAL A 181 9.82 -11.99 -1.87
C VAL A 181 11.02 -11.58 -2.70
N ASP A 182 11.28 -12.30 -3.77
CA ASP A 182 12.36 -12.00 -4.72
C ASP A 182 11.78 -11.86 -6.15
N PRO A 183 12.06 -10.73 -6.83
CA PRO A 183 12.74 -9.52 -6.35
C PRO A 183 11.79 -8.59 -5.58
N LEU A 184 12.26 -8.04 -4.46
CA LEU A 184 11.55 -7.01 -3.71
C LEU A 184 12.42 -5.77 -3.55
N HIS A 185 11.89 -4.61 -3.92
CA HIS A 185 12.50 -3.32 -3.61
C HIS A 185 11.83 -2.73 -2.36
N PHE A 186 12.58 -2.70 -1.25
CA PHE A 186 12.11 -2.15 0.02
C PHE A 186 12.52 -0.68 0.20
N THR A 187 11.64 0.13 0.80
CA THR A 187 11.95 1.49 1.20
C THR A 187 11.29 1.85 2.53
N SER A 188 12.01 2.61 3.38
CA SER A 188 11.47 3.30 4.55
C SER A 188 11.91 4.76 4.59
N ASN A 189 11.98 5.42 3.45
CA ASN A 189 12.51 6.78 3.29
C ASN A 189 11.43 7.88 3.37
N HIS A 190 10.22 7.56 3.82
CA HIS A 190 9.19 8.57 4.10
C HIS A 190 9.57 9.42 5.32
N ALA A 191 9.13 10.68 5.34
CA ALA A 191 9.44 11.63 6.41
C ALA A 191 8.93 11.23 7.80
N SER A 192 7.98 10.29 7.89
CA SER A 192 7.50 9.73 9.17
C SER A 192 8.48 8.74 9.79
N ASN A 193 9.47 8.25 9.06
CA ASN A 193 10.37 7.19 9.53
C ASN A 193 11.60 7.77 10.24
N TYR A 194 12.06 7.06 11.26
CA TYR A 194 13.27 7.41 12.03
C TYR A 194 14.55 6.98 11.32
N LEU A 195 14.51 5.94 10.49
CA LEU A 195 15.65 5.44 9.74
C LEU A 195 15.28 5.26 8.25
N PRO A 196 15.84 6.07 7.35
CA PRO A 196 15.61 5.92 5.93
C PRO A 196 16.42 4.74 5.37
N LEU A 197 15.74 3.65 5.03
CA LEU A 197 16.32 2.50 4.36
C LEU A 197 15.86 2.43 2.91
N LYS A 198 16.70 1.88 2.04
CA LYS A 198 16.38 1.60 0.64
C LYS A 198 17.28 0.49 0.12
N GLY A 199 16.71 -0.56 -0.44
CA GLY A 199 17.47 -1.65 -1.02
C GLY A 199 16.61 -2.69 -1.69
N GLY A 200 17.25 -3.63 -2.40
CA GLY A 200 16.64 -4.88 -2.82
C GLY A 200 16.88 -5.94 -1.74
N LEU A 201 15.89 -6.78 -1.49
CA LEU A 201 16.09 -8.02 -0.76
C LEU A 201 16.66 -9.05 -1.74
N PRO A 202 17.62 -9.85 -1.28
CA PRO A 202 18.25 -10.90 -2.13
C PRO A 202 17.28 -12.01 -2.45
#